data_4bea29a640927d05d771e4d417869d76
#
_entry.id   4bea29a640927d05d771e4d417869d76
#
_cell.length_a   1.000
_cell.length_b   1.000
_cell.length_c   1.000
_cell.angle_alpha   90.00
_cell.angle_beta   90.00
_cell.angle_gamma   90.00
#
_symmetry.space_group_name_H-M   'P 1'
#
loop_
_entity.id
_entity.type
_entity.pdbx_description
1 polymer ?
#
loop_
_entity_poly.entity_id
_entity_poly.type
_entity_poly.pdbx_seq_one_letter_code
_entity_poly.pdbx_strand_id
1 'polypeptide(L)'
;MYKNKKQLQFIWILKPELEEMAKRIAEDHTKWMHKTHHKEGEKELLMLNWSIGPEMKDGKETGNLALMLTEIYSNQVGIDDHFEQAQNSDSYYRDNIDDFTKMCERRVTIQSANILESMW
;
A
#
# COMPACT_ATOMS: atom_id res chain seq x y z
N MET A 1 -11.54 14.04 9.56
CA MET A 1 -11.09 14.45 8.21
C MET A 1 -11.28 13.35 7.18
N TYR A 2 -10.95 12.10 7.52
CA TYR A 2 -11.04 11.01 6.55
C TYR A 2 -12.31 10.19 6.65
N LYS A 3 -13.22 10.52 7.56
CA LYS A 3 -14.50 9.83 7.70
C LYS A 3 -15.25 9.80 6.36
N ASN A 4 -15.77 8.63 6.01
CA ASN A 4 -16.48 8.36 4.75
C ASN A 4 -15.59 8.40 3.49
N LYS A 5 -14.29 8.55 3.64
CA LYS A 5 -13.34 8.41 2.53
C LYS A 5 -13.04 6.93 2.29
N LYS A 6 -12.33 6.63 1.22
CA LYS A 6 -12.01 5.28 0.80
C LYS A 6 -10.56 4.95 1.12
N GLN A 7 -10.34 3.74 1.65
CA GLN A 7 -9.00 3.30 2.01
C GLN A 7 -8.62 2.02 1.28
N LEU A 8 -7.44 2.03 0.69
CA LEU A 8 -6.76 0.88 0.12
C LEU A 8 -5.72 0.42 1.13
N GLN A 9 -5.69 -0.88 1.45
CA GLN A 9 -4.77 -1.42 2.44
C GLN A 9 -4.16 -2.72 1.91
N PHE A 10 -2.82 -2.78 1.88
CA PHE A 10 -2.08 -4.01 1.62
C PHE A 10 -1.15 -4.30 2.78
N ILE A 11 -1.07 -5.57 3.17
CA ILE A 11 -0.13 -6.03 4.20
C ILE A 11 0.57 -7.28 3.65
N TRP A 12 1.91 -7.25 3.59
CA TRP A 12 2.72 -8.41 3.23
C TRP A 12 3.47 -8.87 4.48
N ILE A 13 3.40 -10.17 4.78
CA ILE A 13 4.20 -10.75 5.86
C ILE A 13 5.39 -11.43 5.21
N LEU A 14 6.59 -11.05 5.61
CA LEU A 14 7.83 -11.45 4.94
C LEU A 14 8.94 -11.79 5.92
N LYS A 15 9.87 -12.62 5.46
CA LYS A 15 11.08 -12.92 6.21
C LYS A 15 12.04 -11.73 6.18
N PRO A 16 12.88 -11.55 7.20
CA PRO A 16 13.81 -10.41 7.25
C PRO A 16 14.74 -10.27 6.05
N GLU A 17 15.06 -11.36 5.37
CA GLU A 17 15.92 -11.34 4.18
C GLU A 17 15.36 -10.49 3.05
N LEU A 18 14.05 -10.28 3.03
CA LEU A 18 13.38 -9.51 2.00
C LEU A 18 13.23 -8.02 2.33
N GLU A 19 13.75 -7.58 3.47
CA GLU A 19 13.55 -6.20 3.93
C GLU A 19 14.07 -5.16 2.94
N GLU A 20 15.26 -5.36 2.37
CA GLU A 20 15.84 -4.38 1.44
C GLU A 20 15.02 -4.29 0.15
N MET A 21 14.53 -5.42 -0.35
CA MET A 21 13.63 -5.43 -1.51
C MET A 21 12.33 -4.72 -1.20
N ALA A 22 11.77 -4.93 0.00
CA ALA A 22 10.56 -4.26 0.46
C ALA A 22 10.73 -2.74 0.46
N LYS A 23 11.84 -2.25 0.99
CA LYS A 23 12.14 -0.82 1.02
C LYS A 23 12.23 -0.23 -0.38
N ARG A 24 12.90 -0.92 -1.28
CA ARG A 24 13.02 -0.47 -2.67
C ARG A 24 11.67 -0.41 -3.38
N ILE A 25 10.82 -1.41 -3.15
CA ILE A 25 9.45 -1.43 -3.68
C ILE A 25 8.66 -0.22 -3.18
N ALA A 26 8.74 0.06 -1.87
CA ALA A 26 8.03 1.19 -1.26
C ALA A 26 8.50 2.53 -1.82
N GLU A 27 9.81 2.72 -1.95
CA GLU A 27 10.39 3.95 -2.49
C GLU A 27 9.98 4.17 -3.94
N ASP A 28 10.07 3.13 -4.76
CA ASP A 28 9.74 3.22 -6.18
C ASP A 28 8.26 3.50 -6.40
N HIS A 29 7.40 2.79 -5.67
CA HIS A 29 5.95 3.02 -5.76
C HIS A 29 5.59 4.45 -5.37
N THR A 30 6.20 4.98 -4.32
CA THR A 30 5.95 6.35 -3.88
C THR A 30 6.36 7.37 -4.94
N LYS A 31 7.51 7.17 -5.60
CA LYS A 31 7.95 8.03 -6.71
C LYS A 31 6.95 8.02 -7.86
N TRP A 32 6.48 6.83 -8.21
CA TRP A 32 5.48 6.68 -9.26
C TRP A 32 4.17 7.39 -8.90
N MET A 33 3.73 7.24 -7.64
CA MET A 33 2.51 7.89 -7.15
C MET A 33 2.60 9.41 -7.25
N HIS A 34 3.75 9.98 -6.91
CA HIS A 34 3.97 11.44 -7.04
C HIS A 34 3.81 11.95 -8.47
N LYS A 35 4.18 11.13 -9.45
CA LYS A 35 4.10 11.52 -10.87
C LYS A 35 2.72 11.36 -11.46
N THR A 36 1.90 10.47 -10.94
CA THR A 36 0.70 10.00 -11.64
C THR A 36 -0.61 10.28 -10.91
N HIS A 37 -0.56 10.53 -9.60
CA HIS A 37 -1.78 10.66 -8.81
C HIS A 37 -2.20 12.11 -8.62
N HIS A 38 -3.51 12.31 -8.49
CA HIS A 38 -4.14 13.63 -8.41
C HIS A 38 -4.07 14.16 -6.99
N LYS A 39 -3.76 15.46 -6.86
CA LYS A 39 -3.71 16.14 -5.56
C LYS A 39 -5.02 16.83 -5.22
N GLU A 40 -5.92 16.92 -6.18
CA GLU A 40 -7.22 17.56 -6.01
C GLU A 40 -8.24 16.97 -6.99
N GLY A 41 -9.51 17.23 -6.76
CA GLY A 41 -10.59 16.73 -7.58
C GLY A 41 -11.11 15.38 -7.11
N GLU A 42 -11.98 14.77 -7.92
CA GLU A 42 -12.65 13.51 -7.52
C GLU A 42 -11.73 12.30 -7.43
N LYS A 43 -10.57 12.36 -8.08
CA LYS A 43 -9.57 11.27 -8.05
C LYS A 43 -8.46 11.53 -7.03
N GLU A 44 -8.58 12.53 -6.20
CA GLU A 44 -7.48 12.93 -5.32
C GLU A 44 -7.07 11.83 -4.34
N LEU A 45 -5.74 11.72 -4.20
CA LEU A 45 -5.11 10.92 -3.18
C LEU A 45 -4.84 11.83 -1.98
N LEU A 46 -5.43 11.50 -0.84
CA LEU A 46 -5.33 12.30 0.38
C LEU A 46 -4.13 11.92 1.23
N MET A 47 -3.76 10.65 1.22
CA MET A 47 -2.66 10.15 2.03
C MET A 47 -2.11 8.87 1.44
N LEU A 48 -0.79 8.73 1.48
CA LEU A 48 -0.09 7.49 1.18
C LEU A 48 0.95 7.25 2.26
N ASN A 49 1.01 6.04 2.76
CA ASN A 49 1.95 5.68 3.80
C ASN A 49 2.43 4.25 3.60
N TRP A 50 3.77 4.08 3.59
CA TRP A 50 4.41 2.78 3.68
C TRP A 50 5.06 2.67 5.04
N SER A 51 4.91 1.51 5.68
CA SER A 51 5.57 1.24 6.96
C SER A 51 5.98 -0.22 7.04
N ILE A 52 6.99 -0.50 7.85
CA ILE A 52 7.46 -1.86 8.08
C ILE A 52 7.81 -2.02 9.57
N GLY A 53 7.43 -3.15 10.13
CA GLY A 53 7.72 -3.45 11.52
C GLY A 53 7.57 -4.94 11.81
N PRO A 54 7.90 -5.37 13.03
CA PRO A 54 7.82 -6.79 13.37
C PRO A 54 6.38 -7.27 13.45
N GLU A 55 6.12 -8.43 12.84
CA GLU A 55 4.85 -9.12 13.05
C GLU A 55 4.78 -9.63 14.48
N MET A 56 3.64 -9.39 15.13
CA MET A 56 3.38 -9.86 16.49
C MET A 56 2.29 -10.92 16.48
N LYS A 57 2.46 -11.93 17.32
CA LYS A 57 1.44 -12.95 17.58
C LYS A 57 1.44 -13.30 19.06
N ASP A 58 0.28 -13.20 19.71
CA ASP A 58 0.12 -13.49 21.14
C ASP A 58 1.12 -12.70 22.00
N GLY A 59 1.34 -11.43 21.64
CA GLY A 59 2.22 -10.53 22.38
C GLY A 59 3.71 -10.74 22.14
N LYS A 60 4.10 -11.58 21.18
CA LYS A 60 5.50 -11.89 20.87
C LYS A 60 5.79 -11.68 19.40
N GLU A 61 7.05 -11.32 19.09
CA GLU A 61 7.51 -11.26 17.71
C GLU A 61 7.57 -12.66 17.11
N THR A 62 7.09 -12.80 15.86
CA THR A 62 7.13 -14.10 15.15
C THR A 62 8.48 -14.35 14.47
N GLY A 63 9.31 -13.30 14.31
CA GLY A 63 10.51 -13.35 13.48
C GLY A 63 10.28 -12.85 12.05
N ASN A 64 9.03 -12.68 11.64
CA ASN A 64 8.69 -12.08 10.35
C ASN A 64 8.46 -10.58 10.49
N LEU A 65 8.49 -9.88 9.36
CA LEU A 65 8.15 -8.47 9.26
C LEU A 65 6.79 -8.29 8.60
N ALA A 66 6.13 -7.20 8.89
CA ALA A 66 4.92 -6.77 8.20
C ALA A 66 5.23 -5.48 7.42
N LEU A 67 5.10 -5.54 6.10
CA LEU A 67 5.16 -4.37 5.23
C LEU A 67 3.72 -3.92 4.97
N MET A 68 3.43 -2.66 5.22
CA MET A 68 2.07 -2.13 5.10
C MET A 68 2.04 -0.94 4.16
N LEU A 69 1.07 -0.95 3.25
CA LEU A 69 0.75 0.18 2.38
C LEU A 69 -0.65 0.64 2.70
N THR A 70 -0.81 1.92 2.99
CA THR A 70 -2.11 2.55 3.20
C THR A 70 -2.24 3.73 2.24
N GLU A 71 -3.34 3.76 1.49
CA GLU A 71 -3.67 4.88 0.62
C GLU A 71 -5.11 5.29 0.92
N ILE A 72 -5.34 6.61 1.03
CA ILE A 72 -6.66 7.14 1.28
C ILE A 72 -7.04 8.07 0.12
N TYR A 73 -8.20 7.81 -0.46
CA TYR A 73 -8.75 8.55 -1.59
C TYR A 73 -10.06 9.21 -1.18
N SER A 74 -10.36 10.35 -1.78
CA SER A 74 -11.64 11.03 -1.55
C SER A 74 -12.82 10.19 -2.00
N ASN A 75 -12.65 9.47 -3.13
CA ASN A 75 -13.73 8.71 -3.76
C ASN A 75 -13.23 7.40 -4.35
N GLN A 76 -14.16 6.49 -4.61
CA GLN A 76 -13.87 5.22 -5.27
C GLN A 76 -13.21 5.41 -6.65
N VAL A 77 -13.58 6.48 -7.34
CA VAL A 77 -13.02 6.82 -8.67
C VAL A 77 -11.49 6.92 -8.61
N GLY A 78 -10.94 7.46 -7.51
CA GLY A 78 -9.50 7.54 -7.32
C GLY A 78 -8.83 6.18 -7.21
N ILE A 79 -9.45 5.26 -6.50
CA ILE A 79 -8.96 3.88 -6.38
C ILE A 79 -9.00 3.17 -7.73
N ASP A 80 -10.10 3.32 -8.45
CA ASP A 80 -10.26 2.71 -9.78
C ASP A 80 -9.21 3.24 -10.76
N ASP A 81 -8.96 4.54 -10.73
CA ASP A 81 -7.92 5.19 -11.53
C ASP A 81 -6.53 4.66 -11.16
N HIS A 82 -6.25 4.48 -9.88
CA HIS A 82 -4.99 3.92 -9.40
C HIS A 82 -4.73 2.55 -10.03
N PHE A 83 -5.69 1.65 -9.97
CA PHE A 83 -5.52 0.30 -10.52
C PHE A 83 -5.41 0.31 -12.05
N GLU A 84 -6.12 1.18 -12.73
CA GLU A 84 -6.01 1.33 -14.18
C GLU A 84 -4.61 1.78 -14.56
N GLN A 85 -4.08 2.80 -13.90
CA GLN A 85 -2.71 3.28 -14.15
C GLN A 85 -1.65 2.23 -13.81
N ALA A 86 -1.84 1.48 -12.73
CA ALA A 86 -0.89 0.47 -12.28
C ALA A 86 -0.67 -0.64 -13.31
N GLN A 87 -1.70 -0.98 -14.08
CA GLN A 87 -1.60 -2.01 -15.12
C GLN A 87 -0.65 -1.63 -16.25
N ASN A 88 -0.44 -0.33 -16.46
CA ASN A 88 0.35 0.19 -17.58
C ASN A 88 1.63 0.89 -17.11
N SER A 89 1.98 0.78 -15.83
CA SER A 89 3.17 1.45 -15.33
C SER A 89 4.44 0.70 -15.71
N ASP A 90 5.51 1.48 -15.92
CA ASP A 90 6.86 0.97 -16.16
C ASP A 90 7.70 1.39 -14.96
N SER A 91 7.87 0.50 -14.01
CA SER A 91 8.56 0.82 -12.76
C SER A 91 9.11 -0.43 -12.10
N TYR A 92 10.09 -0.25 -11.22
CA TYR A 92 10.63 -1.33 -10.40
C TYR A 92 9.52 -2.01 -9.59
N TYR A 93 8.60 -1.22 -9.03
CA TYR A 93 7.45 -1.75 -8.31
C TYR A 93 6.64 -2.70 -9.18
N ARG A 94 6.24 -2.26 -10.38
CA ARG A 94 5.40 -3.06 -11.28
C ARG A 94 6.12 -4.32 -11.72
N ASP A 95 7.41 -4.23 -11.99
CA ASP A 95 8.20 -5.37 -12.46
C ASP A 95 8.45 -6.41 -11.37
N ASN A 96 8.45 -6.01 -10.10
CA ASN A 96 8.88 -6.88 -9.01
C ASN A 96 7.79 -7.24 -7.99
N ILE A 97 6.64 -6.55 -7.99
CA ILE A 97 5.65 -6.73 -6.93
C ILE A 97 5.04 -8.14 -6.92
N ASP A 98 4.82 -8.74 -8.08
CA ASP A 98 4.23 -10.07 -8.14
C ASP A 98 5.19 -11.13 -7.59
N ASP A 99 6.46 -11.07 -7.98
CA ASP A 99 7.49 -11.99 -7.48
C ASP A 99 7.74 -11.77 -5.98
N PHE A 100 7.79 -10.52 -5.55
CA PHE A 100 7.93 -10.20 -4.14
C PHE A 100 6.78 -10.81 -3.33
N THR A 101 5.55 -10.64 -3.80
CA THR A 101 4.36 -11.18 -3.13
C THR A 101 4.44 -12.71 -3.00
N LYS A 102 4.92 -13.39 -4.05
CA LYS A 102 5.10 -14.86 -4.01
C LYS A 102 6.16 -15.30 -3.01
N MET A 103 7.18 -14.48 -2.78
CA MET A 103 8.21 -14.78 -1.79
C MET A 103 7.78 -14.51 -0.35
N CYS A 104 6.72 -13.75 -0.15
CA CYS A 104 6.17 -13.49 1.17
C CYS A 104 5.42 -14.69 1.74
N GLU A 105 5.32 -14.75 3.06
CA GLU A 105 4.56 -15.81 3.75
C GLU A 105 3.07 -15.71 3.44
N ARG A 106 2.53 -14.47 3.41
CA ARG A 106 1.15 -14.21 3.05
C ARG A 106 0.93 -12.72 2.75
N ARG A 107 -0.18 -12.42 2.15
CA ARG A 107 -0.61 -11.05 1.88
C ARG A 107 -2.09 -10.88 2.22
N VAL A 108 -2.42 -9.76 2.85
CA VAL A 108 -3.80 -9.32 3.08
C VAL A 108 -4.05 -8.09 2.22
N THR A 109 -5.15 -8.10 1.49
CA THR A 109 -5.52 -6.99 0.60
C THR A 109 -6.95 -6.55 0.90
N ILE A 110 -7.13 -5.25 1.13
CA ILE A 110 -8.44 -4.64 1.23
C ILE A 110 -8.46 -3.49 0.24
N GLN A 111 -9.15 -3.68 -0.89
CA GLN A 111 -9.05 -2.75 -2.01
C GLN A 111 -9.96 -1.54 -1.88
N SER A 112 -11.01 -1.61 -1.08
CA SER A 112 -11.91 -0.48 -0.92
C SER A 112 -12.62 -0.61 0.43
N ALA A 113 -12.10 0.07 1.43
CA ALA A 113 -12.72 0.14 2.75
C ALA A 113 -13.34 1.51 2.93
N ASN A 114 -14.48 1.57 3.61
CA ASN A 114 -15.06 2.82 4.05
C ASN A 114 -14.46 3.19 5.40
N ILE A 115 -13.91 4.38 5.51
CA ILE A 115 -13.39 4.86 6.79
C ILE A 115 -14.59 5.25 7.67
N LEU A 116 -14.79 4.51 8.74
CA LEU A 116 -15.93 4.69 9.62
C LEU A 116 -15.80 5.91 10.52
N GLU A 117 -14.61 6.12 11.06
CA GLU A 117 -14.29 7.25 11.92
C GLU A 117 -12.86 7.69 11.72
N SER A 118 -12.60 8.98 11.94
CA SER A 118 -11.27 9.56 11.84
C SER A 118 -11.19 10.76 12.78
N MET A 119 -10.07 10.91 13.48
CA MET A 119 -9.90 12.02 14.42
C MET A 119 -9.48 13.32 13.73
N TRP A 120 -8.83 13.23 12.61
CA TRP A 120 -8.37 14.41 11.85
C TRP A 120 -8.75 14.32 10.39
#